data_8aa1e6fac1a04244046fba51f0f1ef08
#
_entry.id   8aa1e6fac1a04244046fba51f0f1ef08
#
_cell.length_a   1.000
_cell.length_b   1.000
_cell.length_c   1.000
_cell.angle_alpha   90.00
_cell.angle_beta   90.00
_cell.angle_gamma   90.00
#
_symmetry.space_group_name_H-M   'P 1'
#
loop_
_entity.id
_entity.type
_entity.pdbx_description
1 polymer ?
#
loop_
_entity_poly.entity_id
_entity_poly.type
_entity_poly.pdbx_seq_one_letter_code
_entity_poly.pdbx_strand_id
1 'polypeptide(L)'
;MAEEQIKKSLFLLLQHMEREEFKGYDPYDGLLSPLFKLPLLSAHHTLRFYAQQAVKRSRINLRPILGIKKGLNPVTLGLAVQSYTTLYSAVKKEEYRQKAEQLITQLEQFSAKGFHGTCWGYDFPWEARYATIPAYQPTVVATGIIANGLYEAAVQLSSQKAREMVVSAAEFVLHDLNRKTDTDQSFCFSYSPFDHEMVFNASMKGARLLSQAYALTGKEEFITTATNAIRWVMKNQDEQGVWIYSKRESGKWVDNYHTGYILDCLSAYIQLSGDTSFAPALNKGLNYYANNFISADGQPKFYNNERYPADCTAAGQTLLT
;
A
#
# COMPACT_ATOMS: atom_id res chain seq x y z
N MET A 1 -24.93 -14.13 16.19
CA MET A 1 -24.57 -14.90 14.96
C MET A 1 -23.53 -14.19 14.10
N ALA A 2 -23.74 -12.99 13.57
CA ALA A 2 -22.74 -12.30 12.72
C ALA A 2 -21.43 -11.98 13.46
N GLU A 3 -21.48 -11.43 14.66
CA GLU A 3 -20.30 -11.09 15.47
C GLU A 3 -19.46 -12.34 15.81
N GLU A 4 -20.08 -13.44 16.14
CA GLU A 4 -19.38 -14.70 16.46
C GLU A 4 -18.72 -15.30 15.23
N GLN A 5 -19.36 -15.19 14.06
CA GLN A 5 -18.78 -15.61 12.80
C GLN A 5 -17.56 -14.74 12.41
N ILE A 6 -17.63 -13.41 12.64
CA ILE A 6 -16.50 -12.49 12.43
C ILE A 6 -15.34 -12.86 13.35
N LYS A 7 -15.60 -13.06 14.66
CA LYS A 7 -14.57 -13.48 15.63
C LYS A 7 -13.91 -14.81 15.23
N LYS A 8 -14.71 -15.80 14.80
CA LYS A 8 -14.19 -17.09 14.32
C LYS A 8 -13.33 -16.93 13.07
N SER A 9 -13.76 -16.12 12.10
CA SER A 9 -13.01 -15.87 10.86
C SER A 9 -11.68 -15.18 11.16
N LEU A 10 -11.69 -14.16 12.03
CA LEU A 10 -10.48 -13.47 12.49
C LEU A 10 -9.51 -14.42 13.18
N PHE A 11 -9.99 -15.25 14.08
CA PHE A 11 -9.17 -16.23 14.79
C PHE A 11 -8.50 -17.23 13.82
N LEU A 12 -9.26 -17.76 12.86
CA LEU A 12 -8.74 -18.68 11.85
C LEU A 12 -7.70 -18.00 10.94
N LEU A 13 -7.90 -16.74 10.60
CA LEU A 13 -6.95 -15.94 9.81
C LEU A 13 -5.64 -15.74 10.58
N LEU A 14 -5.70 -15.34 11.85
CA LEU A 14 -4.53 -15.18 12.71
C LEU A 14 -3.74 -16.48 12.85
N GLN A 15 -4.41 -17.59 13.14
CA GLN A 15 -3.77 -18.91 13.21
C GLN A 15 -3.11 -19.30 11.88
N HIS A 16 -3.76 -19.00 10.75
CA HIS A 16 -3.17 -19.28 9.43
C HIS A 16 -1.91 -18.45 9.21
N MET A 17 -1.97 -17.14 9.47
CA MET A 17 -0.82 -16.26 9.28
C MET A 17 0.38 -16.67 10.15
N GLU A 18 0.14 -17.03 11.41
CA GLU A 18 1.20 -17.48 12.32
C GLU A 18 1.80 -18.83 11.90
N ARG A 19 0.96 -19.80 11.53
CA ARG A 19 1.41 -21.10 11.03
C ARG A 19 2.26 -21.00 9.79
N GLU A 20 1.93 -20.08 8.89
CA GLU A 20 2.69 -19.80 7.65
C GLU A 20 3.87 -18.85 7.89
N GLU A 21 4.13 -18.43 9.13
CA GLU A 21 5.19 -17.44 9.47
C GLU A 21 5.09 -16.16 8.63
N PHE A 22 3.87 -15.71 8.33
CA PHE A 22 3.55 -14.57 7.46
C PHE A 22 4.06 -14.72 6.01
N LYS A 23 4.46 -15.92 5.60
CA LYS A 23 4.90 -16.23 4.24
C LYS A 23 3.71 -16.57 3.35
N GLY A 24 3.75 -16.08 2.11
CA GLY A 24 2.68 -16.32 1.14
C GLY A 24 3.16 -16.23 -0.29
N TYR A 25 2.21 -16.40 -1.20
CA TYR A 25 2.39 -16.09 -2.62
C TYR A 25 1.81 -14.71 -2.91
N ASP A 26 2.44 -13.99 -3.83
CA ASP A 26 1.95 -12.71 -4.33
C ASP A 26 1.44 -12.87 -5.77
N PRO A 27 0.41 -12.13 -6.21
CA PRO A 27 -0.04 -12.15 -7.61
C PRO A 27 1.08 -11.87 -8.62
N TYR A 28 2.12 -11.14 -8.24
CA TYR A 28 3.21 -10.70 -9.11
C TYR A 28 4.53 -11.47 -8.92
N ASP A 29 4.56 -12.52 -8.11
CA ASP A 29 5.75 -13.31 -7.77
C ASP A 29 6.22 -14.27 -8.89
N GLY A 30 5.55 -14.27 -10.04
CA GLY A 30 5.82 -15.20 -11.14
C GLY A 30 7.28 -15.25 -11.59
N LEU A 31 8.01 -14.15 -11.46
CA LEU A 31 9.43 -14.05 -11.84
C LEU A 31 10.40 -14.67 -10.83
N LEU A 32 9.92 -15.12 -9.67
CA LEU A 32 10.73 -15.91 -8.73
C LEU A 32 10.99 -17.34 -9.23
N SER A 33 10.31 -17.79 -10.28
CA SER A 33 10.57 -19.11 -10.87
C SER A 33 12.04 -19.24 -11.31
N PRO A 34 12.72 -20.36 -10.95
CA PRO A 34 14.08 -20.64 -11.40
C PRO A 34 14.28 -20.59 -12.92
N LEU A 35 13.20 -20.76 -13.70
CA LEU A 35 13.26 -20.66 -15.15
C LEU A 35 13.75 -19.28 -15.62
N PHE A 36 13.44 -18.20 -14.91
CA PHE A 36 13.90 -16.85 -15.24
C PHE A 36 15.36 -16.56 -14.89
N LYS A 37 16.10 -17.54 -14.33
CA LYS A 37 17.56 -17.50 -14.23
C LYS A 37 18.25 -17.90 -15.52
N LEU A 38 17.53 -18.53 -16.47
CA LEU A 38 18.07 -18.89 -17.79
C LEU A 38 18.29 -17.62 -18.63
N PRO A 39 19.45 -17.43 -19.26
CA PRO A 39 19.82 -16.20 -19.98
C PRO A 39 18.79 -15.78 -21.03
N LEU A 40 18.25 -16.75 -21.78
CA LEU A 40 17.27 -16.49 -22.85
C LEU A 40 15.95 -15.92 -22.30
N LEU A 41 15.50 -16.36 -21.12
CA LEU A 41 14.26 -15.90 -20.49
C LEU A 41 14.47 -14.62 -19.67
N SER A 42 15.65 -14.44 -19.12
CA SER A 42 15.98 -13.25 -18.31
C SER A 42 16.17 -11.99 -19.15
N ALA A 43 16.60 -12.13 -20.42
CA ALA A 43 16.98 -11.02 -21.29
C ALA A 43 15.78 -10.22 -21.88
N HIS A 44 14.57 -10.81 -21.92
CA HIS A 44 13.43 -10.23 -22.64
C HIS A 44 12.35 -9.70 -21.70
N HIS A 45 12.29 -8.37 -21.51
CA HIS A 45 11.25 -7.70 -20.73
C HIS A 45 9.82 -8.12 -21.09
N THR A 46 9.50 -8.14 -22.39
CA THR A 46 8.14 -8.51 -22.87
C THR A 46 7.76 -9.94 -22.47
N LEU A 47 8.69 -10.90 -22.59
CA LEU A 47 8.46 -12.28 -22.21
C LEU A 47 8.22 -12.40 -20.69
N ARG A 48 9.04 -11.75 -19.88
CA ARG A 48 8.90 -11.71 -18.42
C ARG A 48 7.58 -11.10 -18.02
N PHE A 49 7.17 -9.99 -18.65
CA PHE A 49 5.89 -9.34 -18.40
C PHE A 49 4.72 -10.31 -18.64
N TYR A 50 4.66 -10.96 -19.82
CA TYR A 50 3.57 -11.88 -20.14
C TYR A 50 3.59 -13.15 -19.28
N ALA A 51 4.75 -13.67 -18.95
CA ALA A 51 4.88 -14.82 -18.06
C ALA A 51 4.37 -14.49 -16.63
N GLN A 52 4.71 -13.32 -16.09
CA GLN A 52 4.15 -12.84 -14.83
C GLN A 52 2.62 -12.72 -14.91
N GLN A 53 2.08 -12.16 -16.00
CA GLN A 53 0.64 -12.05 -16.20
C GLN A 53 -0.05 -13.43 -16.33
N ALA A 54 0.59 -14.41 -16.94
CA ALA A 54 0.06 -15.76 -17.04
C ALA A 54 -0.04 -16.42 -15.65
N VAL A 55 0.99 -16.30 -14.80
CA VAL A 55 0.94 -16.81 -13.42
C VAL A 55 -0.14 -16.09 -12.60
N LYS A 56 -0.21 -14.75 -12.71
CA LYS A 56 -1.20 -13.92 -12.01
C LYS A 56 -2.64 -14.30 -12.36
N ARG A 57 -2.91 -14.54 -13.65
CA ARG A 57 -4.27 -14.76 -14.18
C ARG A 57 -4.68 -16.23 -14.22
N SER A 58 -3.78 -17.15 -13.90
CA SER A 58 -4.08 -18.56 -13.87
C SER A 58 -5.16 -18.90 -12.84
N ARG A 59 -6.16 -19.68 -13.24
CA ARG A 59 -7.22 -20.17 -12.35
C ARG A 59 -6.73 -21.26 -11.39
N ILE A 60 -5.60 -21.89 -11.71
CA ILE A 60 -4.93 -22.87 -10.85
C ILE A 60 -3.61 -22.29 -10.34
N ASN A 61 -3.21 -22.67 -9.13
CA ASN A 61 -1.94 -22.23 -8.59
C ASN A 61 -0.76 -22.95 -9.27
N LEU A 62 -0.13 -22.26 -10.24
CA LEU A 62 1.02 -22.79 -10.99
C LEU A 62 2.34 -22.71 -10.19
N ARG A 63 2.41 -21.98 -9.08
CA ARG A 63 3.65 -21.68 -8.36
C ARG A 63 4.42 -22.90 -7.91
N PRO A 64 3.79 -23.94 -7.31
CA PRO A 64 4.51 -25.16 -6.93
C PRO A 64 5.17 -25.86 -8.12
N ILE A 65 4.47 -25.90 -9.27
CA ILE A 65 4.97 -26.55 -10.51
C ILE A 65 6.14 -25.72 -11.10
N LEU A 66 6.06 -24.40 -10.99
CA LEU A 66 7.10 -23.47 -11.47
C LEU A 66 8.26 -23.29 -10.49
N GLY A 67 8.28 -24.01 -9.36
CA GLY A 67 9.32 -23.92 -8.34
C GLY A 67 9.34 -22.60 -7.57
N ILE A 68 8.25 -21.83 -7.59
CA ILE A 68 8.12 -20.58 -6.83
C ILE A 68 7.79 -20.93 -5.38
N LYS A 69 8.61 -20.44 -4.45
CA LYS A 69 8.40 -20.64 -3.01
C LYS A 69 7.59 -19.49 -2.42
N LYS A 70 6.89 -19.75 -1.31
CA LYS A 70 6.26 -18.68 -0.51
C LYS A 70 7.32 -17.72 0.00
N GLY A 71 7.14 -16.43 -0.23
CA GLY A 71 8.02 -15.35 0.22
C GLY A 71 7.50 -14.65 1.48
N LEU A 72 8.35 -13.88 2.12
CA LEU A 72 8.00 -13.00 3.24
C LEU A 72 8.05 -11.55 2.77
N ASN A 73 6.91 -11.07 2.29
CA ASN A 73 6.79 -9.71 1.80
C ASN A 73 6.77 -8.71 2.98
N PRO A 74 7.66 -7.70 3.02
CA PRO A 74 7.66 -6.69 4.09
C PRO A 74 6.31 -5.98 4.27
N VAL A 75 5.54 -5.81 3.20
CA VAL A 75 4.18 -5.23 3.27
C VAL A 75 3.25 -6.09 4.12
N THR A 76 3.35 -7.42 4.03
CA THR A 76 2.57 -8.33 4.90
C THR A 76 2.91 -8.13 6.37
N LEU A 77 4.19 -7.92 6.70
CA LEU A 77 4.61 -7.62 8.08
C LEU A 77 4.05 -6.28 8.57
N GLY A 78 4.06 -5.24 7.71
CA GLY A 78 3.48 -3.92 8.05
C GLY A 78 1.98 -3.99 8.32
N LEU A 79 1.23 -4.73 7.49
CA LEU A 79 -0.19 -4.98 7.70
C LEU A 79 -0.44 -5.83 8.97
N ALA A 80 0.42 -6.79 9.27
CA ALA A 80 0.33 -7.58 10.49
C ALA A 80 0.60 -6.71 11.74
N VAL A 81 1.59 -5.79 11.70
CA VAL A 81 1.80 -4.80 12.78
C VAL A 81 0.54 -4.01 13.03
N GLN A 82 -0.10 -3.47 11.97
CA GLN A 82 -1.36 -2.74 12.09
C GLN A 82 -2.45 -3.61 12.72
N SER A 83 -2.61 -4.84 12.26
CA SER A 83 -3.63 -5.76 12.76
C SER A 83 -3.45 -6.10 14.23
N TYR A 84 -2.24 -6.46 14.67
CA TYR A 84 -1.95 -6.75 16.08
C TYR A 84 -2.07 -5.52 16.97
N THR A 85 -1.69 -4.34 16.48
CA THR A 85 -1.89 -3.06 17.18
C THR A 85 -3.37 -2.79 17.41
N THR A 86 -4.20 -2.96 16.39
CA THR A 86 -5.66 -2.78 16.48
C THR A 86 -6.28 -3.80 17.43
N LEU A 87 -5.86 -5.07 17.37
CA LEU A 87 -6.32 -6.11 18.29
C LEU A 87 -5.95 -5.78 19.75
N TYR A 88 -4.71 -5.34 19.99
CA TYR A 88 -4.31 -4.89 21.33
C TYR A 88 -5.18 -3.73 21.81
N SER A 89 -5.44 -2.76 20.95
CA SER A 89 -6.28 -1.60 21.30
C SER A 89 -7.71 -1.99 21.66
N ALA A 90 -8.24 -3.00 20.97
CA ALA A 90 -9.62 -3.48 21.18
C ALA A 90 -9.78 -4.35 22.44
N VAL A 91 -8.83 -5.25 22.74
CA VAL A 91 -9.00 -6.26 23.79
C VAL A 91 -7.95 -6.23 24.89
N LYS A 92 -6.91 -5.38 24.77
CA LYS A 92 -5.82 -5.16 25.75
C LYS A 92 -5.05 -6.42 26.15
N LYS A 93 -4.96 -7.42 25.28
CA LYS A 93 -4.14 -8.61 25.52
C LYS A 93 -2.68 -8.35 25.17
N GLU A 94 -1.79 -8.49 26.14
CA GLU A 94 -0.36 -8.19 26.00
C GLU A 94 0.34 -9.03 24.93
N GLU A 95 -0.14 -10.24 24.66
CA GLU A 95 0.35 -11.09 23.57
C GLU A 95 0.33 -10.39 22.20
N TYR A 96 -0.69 -9.58 21.91
CA TYR A 96 -0.81 -8.84 20.65
C TYR A 96 0.19 -7.68 20.58
N ARG A 97 0.42 -6.98 21.69
CA ARG A 97 1.46 -5.95 21.78
C ARG A 97 2.85 -6.54 21.53
N GLN A 98 3.19 -7.64 22.22
CA GLN A 98 4.47 -8.31 22.06
C GLN A 98 4.67 -8.77 20.62
N LYS A 99 3.63 -9.31 19.98
CA LYS A 99 3.71 -9.73 18.58
C LYS A 99 3.93 -8.54 17.64
N ALA A 100 3.24 -7.44 17.83
CA ALA A 100 3.47 -6.21 17.05
C ALA A 100 4.92 -5.73 17.17
N GLU A 101 5.49 -5.68 18.38
CA GLU A 101 6.89 -5.25 18.61
C GLU A 101 7.92 -6.21 17.98
N GLN A 102 7.65 -7.52 18.01
CA GLN A 102 8.47 -8.52 17.30
C GLN A 102 8.48 -8.26 15.79
N LEU A 103 7.32 -8.02 15.20
CA LEU A 103 7.17 -7.74 13.77
C LEU A 103 7.81 -6.41 13.37
N ILE A 104 7.73 -5.37 14.20
CA ILE A 104 8.43 -4.09 14.01
C ILE A 104 9.95 -4.32 13.96
N THR A 105 10.47 -5.15 14.86
CA THR A 105 11.89 -5.49 14.87
C THR A 105 12.31 -6.27 13.62
N GLN A 106 11.45 -7.16 13.13
CA GLN A 106 11.68 -7.89 11.89
C GLN A 106 11.65 -6.97 10.66
N LEU A 107 10.70 -6.01 10.59
CA LEU A 107 10.60 -5.04 9.50
C LEU A 107 11.88 -4.22 9.29
N GLU A 108 12.58 -3.87 10.37
CA GLU A 108 13.84 -3.13 10.29
C GLU A 108 14.89 -3.89 9.46
N GLN A 109 14.93 -5.23 9.57
CA GLN A 109 15.88 -6.08 8.85
C GLN A 109 15.63 -6.07 7.33
N PHE A 110 14.39 -5.81 6.90
CA PHE A 110 14.00 -5.74 5.49
C PHE A 110 14.10 -4.34 4.88
N SER A 111 14.53 -3.34 5.66
CA SER A 111 14.68 -1.99 5.14
C SER A 111 15.79 -1.90 4.08
N ALA A 112 15.51 -1.25 2.95
CA ALA A 112 16.49 -0.97 1.92
C ALA A 112 17.56 0.00 2.46
N LYS A 113 18.79 -0.11 1.94
CA LYS A 113 19.93 0.70 2.37
C LYS A 113 20.36 1.67 1.26
N GLY A 114 21.03 2.76 1.64
CA GLY A 114 21.55 3.75 0.68
C GLY A 114 20.57 4.86 0.34
N PHE A 115 19.52 5.06 1.13
CA PHE A 115 18.54 6.14 1.02
C PHE A 115 18.60 7.04 2.26
N HIS A 116 17.99 8.25 2.18
CA HIS A 116 17.96 9.21 3.27
C HIS A 116 17.15 8.73 4.48
N GLY A 117 16.24 7.78 4.26
CA GLY A 117 15.42 7.22 5.31
C GLY A 117 15.08 5.75 5.13
N THR A 118 14.43 5.20 6.15
CA THR A 118 13.97 3.82 6.15
C THR A 118 12.89 3.61 5.08
N CYS A 119 13.07 2.63 4.21
CA CYS A 119 12.14 2.37 3.12
C CYS A 119 12.12 0.89 2.75
N TRP A 120 11.07 0.45 2.04
CA TRP A 120 10.85 -0.95 1.71
C TRP A 120 10.35 -1.15 0.29
N GLY A 121 10.70 -2.31 -0.27
CA GLY A 121 10.14 -2.85 -1.50
C GLY A 121 9.54 -4.24 -1.26
N TYR A 122 9.06 -4.86 -2.32
CA TYR A 122 8.54 -6.22 -2.30
C TYR A 122 9.67 -7.25 -2.32
N ASP A 123 9.46 -8.43 -1.78
CA ASP A 123 10.44 -9.53 -1.72
C ASP A 123 10.62 -10.28 -3.06
N PHE A 124 9.98 -9.81 -4.13
CA PHE A 124 10.06 -10.37 -5.47
C PHE A 124 10.34 -9.29 -6.53
N PRO A 125 11.02 -9.63 -7.63
CA PRO A 125 11.12 -8.76 -8.79
C PRO A 125 9.81 -8.80 -9.58
N TRP A 126 9.42 -7.67 -10.18
CA TRP A 126 8.24 -7.63 -11.03
C TRP A 126 8.45 -6.73 -12.25
N GLU A 127 7.72 -7.07 -13.31
CA GLU A 127 7.71 -6.28 -14.54
C GLU A 127 6.51 -5.34 -14.53
N ALA A 128 6.77 -4.06 -14.40
CA ALA A 128 5.82 -3.03 -14.76
C ALA A 128 5.83 -2.83 -16.30
N ARG A 129 4.83 -2.16 -16.83
CA ARG A 129 4.80 -1.85 -18.27
C ARG A 129 5.95 -0.94 -18.72
N TYR A 130 6.55 -0.22 -17.80
CA TYR A 130 7.54 0.83 -18.04
C TYR A 130 8.94 0.47 -17.52
N ALA A 131 9.07 -0.51 -16.64
CA ALA A 131 10.35 -0.85 -16.03
C ALA A 131 10.34 -2.25 -15.41
N THR A 132 11.51 -2.82 -15.26
CA THR A 132 11.79 -3.96 -14.38
C THR A 132 12.10 -3.42 -12.99
N ILE A 133 11.37 -3.88 -11.98
CA ILE A 133 11.59 -3.50 -10.59
C ILE A 133 12.20 -4.70 -9.86
N PRO A 134 13.45 -4.61 -9.42
CA PRO A 134 14.11 -5.67 -8.65
C PRO A 134 13.43 -5.94 -7.31
N ALA A 135 13.64 -7.15 -6.77
CA ALA A 135 13.25 -7.45 -5.40
C ALA A 135 13.90 -6.48 -4.41
N TYR A 136 13.16 -6.09 -3.38
CA TYR A 136 13.56 -5.16 -2.32
C TYR A 136 13.88 -3.74 -2.78
N GLN A 137 13.69 -3.39 -4.07
CA GLN A 137 13.79 -2.01 -4.51
C GLN A 137 12.65 -1.19 -3.87
N PRO A 138 12.96 -0.09 -3.14
CA PRO A 138 11.96 0.64 -2.40
C PRO A 138 10.97 1.34 -3.31
N THR A 139 9.70 1.31 -2.88
CA THR A 139 8.61 2.05 -3.50
C THR A 139 7.86 2.85 -2.45
N VAL A 140 7.27 3.98 -2.85
CA VAL A 140 6.44 4.79 -1.94
C VAL A 140 5.19 4.03 -1.50
N VAL A 141 4.71 3.10 -2.31
CA VAL A 141 3.51 2.30 -1.99
C VAL A 141 3.82 1.30 -0.87
N ALA A 142 4.88 0.49 -1.03
CA ALA A 142 5.28 -0.46 0.01
C ALA A 142 5.65 0.28 1.32
N THR A 143 6.47 1.34 1.20
CA THR A 143 6.88 2.15 2.35
C THR A 143 5.68 2.80 3.05
N GLY A 144 4.75 3.39 2.30
CA GLY A 144 3.58 4.06 2.88
C GLY A 144 2.55 3.11 3.51
N ILE A 145 2.45 1.85 3.04
CA ILE A 145 1.61 0.83 3.69
C ILE A 145 2.25 0.40 5.01
N ILE A 146 3.53 0.08 4.99
CA ILE A 146 4.28 -0.33 6.19
C ILE A 146 4.30 0.78 7.23
N ALA A 147 4.61 2.00 6.82
CA ALA A 147 4.66 3.16 7.71
C ALA A 147 3.31 3.46 8.36
N ASN A 148 2.18 3.16 7.70
CA ASN A 148 0.87 3.29 8.33
C ASN A 148 0.70 2.35 9.52
N GLY A 149 1.08 1.08 9.39
CA GLY A 149 1.07 0.13 10.52
C GLY A 149 2.03 0.54 11.64
N LEU A 150 3.21 1.07 11.29
CA LEU A 150 4.17 1.60 12.26
C LEU A 150 3.63 2.86 12.97
N TYR A 151 2.94 3.76 12.25
CA TYR A 151 2.31 4.93 12.85
C TYR A 151 1.25 4.55 13.89
N GLU A 152 0.38 3.59 13.55
CA GLU A 152 -0.60 3.05 14.50
C GLU A 152 0.08 2.49 15.76
N ALA A 153 1.17 1.73 15.59
CA ALA A 153 1.92 1.18 16.71
C ALA A 153 2.62 2.29 17.53
N ALA A 154 3.18 3.32 16.89
CA ALA A 154 3.78 4.45 17.56
C ALA A 154 2.78 5.19 18.47
N VAL A 155 1.54 5.35 17.99
CA VAL A 155 0.47 6.07 18.73
C VAL A 155 -0.18 5.17 19.79
N GLN A 156 -0.60 3.98 19.42
CA GLN A 156 -1.47 3.14 20.26
C GLN A 156 -0.69 2.25 21.24
N LEU A 157 0.54 1.84 20.88
CA LEU A 157 1.43 1.05 21.74
C LEU A 157 2.50 1.91 22.42
N SER A 158 2.61 3.20 22.06
CA SER A 158 3.72 4.08 22.44
C SER A 158 5.09 3.49 22.04
N SER A 159 5.15 2.78 20.90
CA SER A 159 6.36 2.16 20.40
C SER A 159 7.34 3.20 19.88
N GLN A 160 8.42 3.43 20.64
CA GLN A 160 9.45 4.40 20.26
C GLN A 160 10.16 4.00 18.95
N LYS A 161 10.43 2.70 18.78
CA LYS A 161 11.05 2.18 17.57
C LYS A 161 10.16 2.42 16.33
N ALA A 162 8.86 2.15 16.43
CA ALA A 162 7.92 2.43 15.34
C ALA A 162 7.88 3.92 15.00
N ARG A 163 7.87 4.79 16.02
CA ARG A 163 7.94 6.26 15.85
C ARG A 163 9.17 6.69 15.06
N GLU A 164 10.35 6.22 15.45
CA GLU A 164 11.61 6.53 14.77
C GLU A 164 11.61 6.05 13.31
N MET A 165 11.09 4.85 13.05
CA MET A 165 10.99 4.31 11.71
C MET A 165 10.02 5.11 10.83
N VAL A 166 8.89 5.60 11.35
CA VAL A 166 7.95 6.47 10.61
C VAL A 166 8.62 7.78 10.23
N VAL A 167 9.28 8.44 11.17
CA VAL A 167 9.96 9.72 10.92
C VAL A 167 11.08 9.51 9.89
N SER A 168 11.86 8.45 10.04
CA SER A 168 12.90 8.10 9.08
C SER A 168 12.32 7.79 7.68
N ALA A 169 11.19 7.08 7.60
CA ALA A 169 10.54 6.81 6.31
C ALA A 169 9.98 8.08 5.64
N ALA A 170 9.61 9.09 6.41
CA ALA A 170 9.24 10.39 5.85
C ALA A 170 10.43 11.11 5.19
N GLU A 171 11.65 10.98 5.72
CA GLU A 171 12.85 11.52 5.08
C GLU A 171 13.13 10.84 3.72
N PHE A 172 12.89 9.54 3.59
CA PHE A 172 12.93 8.87 2.28
C PHE A 172 11.93 9.49 1.28
N VAL A 173 10.68 9.74 1.69
CA VAL A 173 9.68 10.36 0.81
C VAL A 173 10.09 11.78 0.43
N LEU A 174 10.66 12.53 1.37
CA LEU A 174 11.03 13.93 1.18
C LEU A 174 12.23 14.11 0.24
N HIS A 175 13.23 13.23 0.32
CA HIS A 175 14.52 13.42 -0.31
C HIS A 175 14.84 12.47 -1.45
N ASP A 176 14.27 11.26 -1.48
CA ASP A 176 14.64 10.25 -2.48
C ASP A 176 13.64 10.12 -3.63
N LEU A 177 12.38 10.56 -3.45
CA LEU A 177 11.38 10.47 -4.51
C LEU A 177 11.49 11.64 -5.48
N ASN A 178 11.37 11.34 -6.78
CA ASN A 178 11.25 12.35 -7.80
C ASN A 178 9.89 13.06 -7.70
N ARG A 179 9.84 14.35 -8.10
CA ARG A 179 8.63 15.17 -8.12
C ARG A 179 8.37 15.70 -9.51
N LYS A 180 7.12 15.57 -9.96
CA LYS A 180 6.66 16.31 -11.15
C LYS A 180 5.79 17.45 -10.69
N THR A 181 6.34 18.65 -10.76
CA THR A 181 5.77 19.88 -10.22
C THR A 181 5.01 20.64 -11.29
N ASP A 182 3.83 21.14 -10.97
CA ASP A 182 3.02 22.08 -11.78
C ASP A 182 3.39 23.53 -11.43
N THR A 183 2.87 24.48 -12.22
CA THR A 183 3.15 25.92 -12.09
C THR A 183 2.70 26.52 -10.75
N ASP A 184 1.73 25.91 -10.07
CA ASP A 184 1.22 26.33 -8.75
C ASP A 184 1.94 25.66 -7.57
N GLN A 185 3.10 25.06 -7.81
CA GLN A 185 3.93 24.34 -6.85
C GLN A 185 3.32 23.03 -6.32
N SER A 186 2.13 22.65 -6.79
CA SER A 186 1.63 21.29 -6.52
C SER A 186 2.37 20.26 -7.36
N PHE A 187 2.53 19.04 -6.86
CA PHE A 187 3.31 18.02 -7.55
C PHE A 187 2.83 16.59 -7.27
N CYS A 188 3.23 15.66 -8.14
CA CYS A 188 3.08 14.23 -7.92
C CYS A 188 4.43 13.63 -7.54
N PHE A 189 4.46 12.82 -6.48
CA PHE A 189 5.59 11.96 -6.20
C PHE A 189 5.68 10.82 -7.23
N SER A 190 6.91 10.43 -7.58
CA SER A 190 7.17 9.21 -8.35
C SER A 190 6.79 7.95 -7.56
N TYR A 191 6.64 6.83 -8.25
CA TYR A 191 6.37 5.54 -7.62
C TYR A 191 7.57 5.00 -6.83
N SER A 192 8.78 5.29 -7.33
CA SER A 192 10.06 4.95 -6.70
C SER A 192 11.12 6.00 -7.01
N PRO A 193 12.31 5.97 -6.37
CA PRO A 193 13.44 6.84 -6.71
C PRO A 193 13.94 6.70 -8.17
N PHE A 194 13.58 5.62 -8.83
CA PHE A 194 14.13 5.21 -10.13
C PHE A 194 13.18 5.46 -11.31
N ASP A 195 12.03 6.11 -11.07
CA ASP A 195 11.03 6.41 -12.09
C ASP A 195 10.48 7.82 -11.96
N HIS A 196 9.63 8.20 -12.91
CA HIS A 196 8.88 9.48 -12.94
C HIS A 196 7.39 9.23 -13.17
N GLU A 197 6.88 8.08 -12.70
CA GLU A 197 5.49 7.70 -12.88
C GLU A 197 4.54 8.53 -12.01
N MET A 198 3.48 9.03 -12.64
CA MET A 198 2.46 9.82 -11.95
C MET A 198 1.26 8.93 -11.58
N VAL A 199 1.38 8.24 -10.47
CA VAL A 199 0.34 7.35 -9.93
C VAL A 199 -0.31 8.01 -8.72
N PHE A 200 -1.61 8.27 -8.80
CA PHE A 200 -2.31 9.08 -7.80
C PHE A 200 -2.26 8.49 -6.39
N ASN A 201 -2.63 7.22 -6.24
CA ASN A 201 -2.59 6.57 -4.92
C ASN A 201 -1.18 6.45 -4.36
N ALA A 202 -0.16 6.32 -5.20
CA ALA A 202 1.25 6.28 -4.77
C ALA A 202 1.66 7.63 -4.17
N SER A 203 1.36 8.74 -4.85
CA SER A 203 1.58 10.10 -4.33
C SER A 203 0.83 10.34 -3.03
N MET A 204 -0.42 9.88 -2.91
CA MET A 204 -1.21 10.00 -1.68
C MET A 204 -0.64 9.20 -0.51
N LYS A 205 -0.05 8.02 -0.74
CA LYS A 205 0.62 7.25 0.32
C LYS A 205 1.85 7.99 0.85
N GLY A 206 2.62 8.64 -0.01
CA GLY A 206 3.72 9.53 0.40
C GLY A 206 3.21 10.72 1.22
N ALA A 207 2.15 11.38 0.76
CA ALA A 207 1.55 12.51 1.47
C ALA A 207 1.01 12.10 2.85
N ARG A 208 0.33 10.93 2.98
CA ARG A 208 -0.12 10.41 4.28
C ARG A 208 1.06 10.17 5.23
N LEU A 209 2.12 9.53 4.75
CA LEU A 209 3.31 9.27 5.57
C LEU A 209 3.95 10.58 6.09
N LEU A 210 4.06 11.61 5.24
CA LEU A 210 4.51 12.92 5.66
C LEU A 210 3.58 13.56 6.71
N SER A 211 2.27 13.43 6.55
CA SER A 211 1.28 13.93 7.54
C SER A 211 1.40 13.20 8.89
N GLN A 212 1.64 11.90 8.86
CA GLN A 212 1.89 11.10 10.06
C GLN A 212 3.19 11.50 10.76
N ALA A 213 4.27 11.76 10.00
CA ALA A 213 5.51 12.26 10.57
C ALA A 213 5.38 13.68 11.15
N TYR A 214 4.56 14.55 10.49
CA TYR A 214 4.20 15.86 11.06
C TYR A 214 3.49 15.71 12.40
N ALA A 215 2.48 14.86 12.48
CA ALA A 215 1.76 14.62 13.74
C ALA A 215 2.66 14.10 14.87
N LEU A 216 3.72 13.36 14.54
CA LEU A 216 4.68 12.86 15.51
C LEU A 216 5.74 13.91 15.93
N THR A 217 6.10 14.87 15.06
CA THR A 217 7.29 15.72 15.23
C THR A 217 6.99 17.23 15.28
N GLY A 218 5.89 17.68 14.70
CA GLY A 218 5.59 19.09 14.46
C GLY A 218 6.43 19.75 13.35
N LYS A 219 7.21 18.98 12.55
CA LYS A 219 8.07 19.52 11.50
C LYS A 219 7.24 20.02 10.31
N GLU A 220 7.12 21.35 10.15
CA GLU A 220 6.28 22.03 9.15
C GLU A 220 6.59 21.63 7.69
N GLU A 221 7.82 21.28 7.39
CA GLU A 221 8.23 20.84 6.06
C GLU A 221 7.47 19.59 5.61
N PHE A 222 7.17 18.67 6.53
CA PHE A 222 6.42 17.46 6.22
C PHE A 222 4.99 17.79 5.78
N ILE A 223 4.29 18.64 6.55
CA ILE A 223 2.89 18.94 6.23
C ILE A 223 2.77 19.83 5.00
N THR A 224 3.65 20.79 4.82
CA THR A 224 3.69 21.65 3.62
C THR A 224 3.91 20.82 2.36
N THR A 225 4.84 19.86 2.41
CA THR A 225 5.12 18.96 1.29
C THR A 225 3.93 18.02 1.01
N ALA A 226 3.31 17.47 2.05
CA ALA A 226 2.10 16.65 1.93
C ALA A 226 0.95 17.43 1.27
N THR A 227 0.70 18.65 1.71
CA THR A 227 -0.36 19.52 1.17
C THR A 227 -0.19 19.76 -0.33
N ASN A 228 1.04 20.03 -0.78
CA ASN A 228 1.32 20.25 -2.19
C ASN A 228 1.09 18.98 -3.05
N ALA A 229 1.45 17.81 -2.52
CA ALA A 229 1.19 16.55 -3.20
C ALA A 229 -0.32 16.23 -3.26
N ILE A 230 -1.06 16.46 -2.16
CA ILE A 230 -2.53 16.28 -2.11
C ILE A 230 -3.23 17.23 -3.08
N ARG A 231 -2.85 18.52 -3.09
CA ARG A 231 -3.42 19.50 -4.01
C ARG A 231 -3.32 19.03 -5.46
N TRP A 232 -2.18 18.47 -5.84
CA TRP A 232 -2.00 17.94 -7.19
C TRP A 232 -2.96 16.78 -7.49
N VAL A 233 -3.14 15.84 -6.56
CA VAL A 233 -4.07 14.71 -6.74
C VAL A 233 -5.51 15.22 -6.79
N MET A 234 -5.91 16.12 -5.90
CA MET A 234 -7.29 16.64 -5.83
C MET A 234 -7.70 17.40 -7.09
N LYS A 235 -6.79 18.12 -7.75
CA LYS A 235 -7.05 18.76 -9.05
C LYS A 235 -7.42 17.78 -10.17
N ASN A 236 -7.11 16.51 -10.00
CA ASN A 236 -7.34 15.47 -10.98
C ASN A 236 -8.54 14.56 -10.62
N GLN A 237 -9.33 14.94 -9.62
CA GLN A 237 -10.62 14.33 -9.35
C GLN A 237 -11.62 14.77 -10.42
N ASP A 238 -12.35 13.83 -11.02
CA ASP A 238 -13.35 14.18 -12.01
C ASP A 238 -14.66 14.70 -11.39
N GLU A 239 -15.61 15.06 -12.25
CA GLU A 239 -16.92 15.55 -11.83
C GLU A 239 -17.75 14.54 -11.05
N GLN A 240 -17.49 13.23 -11.22
CA GLN A 240 -18.16 12.17 -10.50
C GLN A 240 -17.53 11.88 -9.11
N GLY A 241 -16.32 12.39 -8.87
CA GLY A 241 -15.61 12.20 -7.59
C GLY A 241 -14.55 11.10 -7.62
N VAL A 242 -14.12 10.66 -8.78
CA VAL A 242 -13.17 9.55 -8.92
C VAL A 242 -11.85 9.98 -9.55
N TRP A 243 -10.83 9.17 -9.34
CA TRP A 243 -9.52 9.27 -9.96
C TRP A 243 -9.25 8.01 -10.79
N ILE A 244 -8.73 8.20 -12.00
CA ILE A 244 -8.08 7.12 -12.75
C ILE A 244 -6.80 6.68 -12.04
N TYR A 245 -6.28 5.50 -12.33
CA TYR A 245 -5.08 4.98 -11.68
C TYR A 245 -3.85 5.88 -11.89
N SER A 246 -3.61 6.35 -13.13
CA SER A 246 -2.50 7.24 -13.46
C SER A 246 -2.78 8.10 -14.70
N LYS A 247 -1.97 9.15 -14.91
CA LYS A 247 -2.06 9.98 -16.12
C LYS A 247 -1.58 9.32 -17.41
N ARG A 248 -1.00 8.12 -17.36
CA ARG A 248 -0.64 7.36 -18.56
C ARG A 248 -1.88 6.87 -19.30
N GLU A 249 -1.81 6.78 -20.63
CA GLU A 249 -2.88 6.20 -21.44
C GLU A 249 -3.27 4.79 -21.00
N SER A 250 -2.28 3.98 -20.62
CA SER A 250 -2.49 2.63 -20.09
C SER A 250 -2.95 2.59 -18.62
N GLY A 251 -3.19 3.73 -17.98
CA GLY A 251 -3.59 3.86 -16.58
C GLY A 251 -4.99 4.44 -16.37
N LYS A 252 -5.83 4.48 -17.41
CA LYS A 252 -7.17 5.09 -17.36
C LYS A 252 -8.28 4.20 -16.79
N TRP A 253 -7.92 3.16 -16.05
CA TRP A 253 -8.94 2.36 -15.34
C TRP A 253 -9.19 2.93 -13.94
N VAL A 254 -10.32 2.53 -13.37
CA VAL A 254 -10.75 2.86 -12.01
C VAL A 254 -11.04 1.56 -11.28
N ASP A 255 -10.39 1.32 -10.16
CA ASP A 255 -10.59 0.15 -9.33
C ASP A 255 -10.80 0.50 -7.85
N ASN A 256 -11.27 -0.48 -7.10
CA ASN A 256 -11.68 -0.36 -5.72
C ASN A 256 -10.52 0.08 -4.81
N TYR A 257 -9.46 -0.72 -4.72
CA TYR A 257 -8.45 -0.50 -3.68
C TYR A 257 -7.54 0.70 -3.97
N HIS A 258 -7.29 1.07 -5.23
CA HIS A 258 -6.55 2.30 -5.53
C HIS A 258 -7.39 3.55 -5.22
N THR A 259 -8.70 3.51 -5.48
CA THR A 259 -9.62 4.59 -5.07
C THR A 259 -9.72 4.67 -3.55
N GLY A 260 -9.92 3.54 -2.86
CA GLY A 260 -9.93 3.46 -1.39
C GLY A 260 -8.64 4.00 -0.77
N TYR A 261 -7.46 3.66 -1.34
CA TYR A 261 -6.18 4.21 -0.86
C TYR A 261 -6.10 5.74 -0.93
N ILE A 262 -6.66 6.36 -1.99
CA ILE A 262 -6.70 7.83 -2.09
C ILE A 262 -7.59 8.39 -0.99
N LEU A 263 -8.78 7.84 -0.79
CA LEU A 263 -9.74 8.28 0.21
C LEU A 263 -9.21 8.16 1.64
N ASP A 264 -8.63 7.00 1.99
CA ASP A 264 -8.01 6.78 3.31
C ASP A 264 -6.86 7.74 3.58
N CYS A 265 -5.99 7.95 2.58
CA CYS A 265 -4.87 8.88 2.73
C CYS A 265 -5.35 10.33 2.89
N LEU A 266 -6.40 10.72 2.17
CA LEU A 266 -6.99 12.05 2.27
C LEU A 266 -7.69 12.26 3.63
N SER A 267 -8.43 11.26 4.10
CA SER A 267 -9.07 11.28 5.42
C SER A 267 -8.02 11.42 6.52
N ALA A 268 -6.96 10.64 6.47
CA ALA A 268 -5.85 10.72 7.42
C ALA A 268 -5.17 12.10 7.41
N TYR A 269 -4.91 12.68 6.23
CA TYR A 269 -4.35 14.03 6.12
C TYR A 269 -5.25 15.06 6.81
N ILE A 270 -6.55 15.07 6.51
CA ILE A 270 -7.51 16.03 7.11
C ILE A 270 -7.51 15.90 8.63
N GLN A 271 -7.50 14.68 9.16
CA GLN A 271 -7.48 14.44 10.60
C GLN A 271 -6.17 14.91 11.27
N LEU A 272 -5.03 14.68 10.62
CA LEU A 272 -3.71 14.95 11.20
C LEU A 272 -3.27 16.42 11.04
N SER A 273 -3.70 17.09 9.98
CA SER A 273 -3.37 18.48 9.70
C SER A 273 -4.40 19.49 10.24
N GLY A 274 -5.66 19.05 10.42
CA GLY A 274 -6.79 19.94 10.68
C GLY A 274 -7.27 20.73 9.45
N ASP A 275 -6.65 20.56 8.27
CA ASP A 275 -7.03 21.23 7.04
C ASP A 275 -8.25 20.56 6.40
N THR A 276 -9.41 21.18 6.55
CA THR A 276 -10.68 20.70 6.00
C THR A 276 -10.97 21.18 4.56
N SER A 277 -10.06 21.90 3.92
CA SER A 277 -10.27 22.44 2.57
C SER A 277 -10.55 21.38 1.52
N PHE A 278 -10.06 20.16 1.73
CA PHE A 278 -10.27 19.01 0.85
C PHE A 278 -11.44 18.09 1.28
N ALA A 279 -12.17 18.41 2.35
CA ALA A 279 -13.32 17.61 2.79
C ALA A 279 -14.43 17.47 1.70
N PRO A 280 -14.72 18.48 0.87
CA PRO A 280 -15.66 18.31 -0.24
C PRO A 280 -15.21 17.24 -1.25
N ALA A 281 -13.91 17.17 -1.58
CA ALA A 281 -13.35 16.16 -2.47
C ALA A 281 -13.42 14.75 -1.85
N LEU A 282 -13.13 14.64 -0.56
CA LEU A 282 -13.26 13.38 0.19
C LEU A 282 -14.71 12.87 0.16
N ASN A 283 -15.68 13.71 0.52
CA ASN A 283 -17.09 13.36 0.56
C ASN A 283 -17.61 12.92 -0.82
N LYS A 284 -17.21 13.63 -1.87
CA LYS A 284 -17.57 13.29 -3.24
C LYS A 284 -17.00 11.91 -3.65
N GLY A 285 -15.75 11.65 -3.30
CA GLY A 285 -15.09 10.37 -3.55
C GLY A 285 -15.70 9.22 -2.76
N LEU A 286 -16.04 9.41 -1.47
CA LEU A 286 -16.72 8.40 -0.64
C LEU A 286 -18.10 8.05 -1.20
N ASN A 287 -18.87 9.06 -1.64
CA ASN A 287 -20.16 8.83 -2.28
C ASN A 287 -20.02 8.00 -3.57
N TYR A 288 -19.03 8.34 -4.41
CA TYR A 288 -18.73 7.53 -5.59
C TYR A 288 -18.36 6.11 -5.22
N TYR A 289 -17.48 5.95 -4.23
CA TYR A 289 -16.99 4.64 -3.76
C TYR A 289 -18.13 3.74 -3.30
N ALA A 290 -18.97 4.23 -2.40
CA ALA A 290 -20.11 3.48 -1.87
C ALA A 290 -21.09 3.04 -2.97
N ASN A 291 -21.38 3.92 -3.94
CA ASN A 291 -22.35 3.64 -5.00
C ASN A 291 -21.82 2.73 -6.12
N ASN A 292 -20.50 2.69 -6.36
CA ASN A 292 -19.92 2.01 -7.52
C ASN A 292 -19.12 0.75 -7.17
N PHE A 293 -18.53 0.66 -5.96
CA PHE A 293 -17.69 -0.47 -5.58
C PHE A 293 -18.34 -1.47 -4.63
N ILE A 294 -19.55 -1.18 -4.14
CA ILE A 294 -20.32 -2.09 -3.29
C ILE A 294 -21.60 -2.46 -4.03
N SER A 295 -21.84 -3.76 -4.24
CA SER A 295 -23.06 -4.25 -4.84
C SER A 295 -24.23 -4.18 -3.83
N ALA A 296 -25.48 -4.23 -4.30
CA ALA A 296 -26.66 -4.16 -3.45
C ALA A 296 -26.73 -5.28 -2.38
N ASP A 297 -26.07 -6.41 -2.63
CA ASP A 297 -25.93 -7.52 -1.68
C ASP A 297 -24.69 -7.39 -0.75
N GLY A 298 -24.00 -6.23 -0.78
CA GLY A 298 -22.82 -5.94 0.05
C GLY A 298 -21.52 -6.53 -0.47
N GLN A 299 -21.49 -7.16 -1.65
CA GLN A 299 -20.25 -7.70 -2.21
C GLN A 299 -19.38 -6.57 -2.75
N PRO A 300 -18.07 -6.46 -2.32
CA PRO A 300 -17.12 -5.56 -2.92
C PRO A 300 -16.80 -5.95 -4.37
N LYS A 301 -16.76 -4.96 -5.25
CA LYS A 301 -16.36 -5.12 -6.66
C LYS A 301 -14.89 -4.74 -6.83
N PHE A 302 -14.19 -5.38 -7.77
CA PHE A 302 -12.83 -4.99 -8.12
C PHE A 302 -12.83 -3.73 -9.00
N TYR A 303 -13.61 -3.73 -10.09
CA TYR A 303 -13.82 -2.55 -10.94
C TYR A 303 -15.16 -1.87 -10.64
N ASN A 304 -15.27 -0.59 -10.94
CA ASN A 304 -16.49 0.20 -10.73
C ASN A 304 -17.67 -0.26 -11.58
N ASN A 305 -17.42 -0.87 -12.75
CA ASN A 305 -18.40 -1.24 -13.75
C ASN A 305 -18.67 -2.76 -13.85
N GLU A 306 -17.89 -3.60 -13.14
CA GLU A 306 -18.00 -5.06 -13.22
C GLU A 306 -18.07 -5.69 -11.83
N ARG A 307 -18.91 -6.71 -11.68
CA ARG A 307 -19.04 -7.45 -10.40
C ARG A 307 -17.84 -8.36 -10.14
N TYR A 308 -17.24 -8.90 -11.17
CA TYR A 308 -16.11 -9.84 -11.09
C TYR A 308 -14.87 -9.30 -11.78
N PRO A 309 -13.65 -9.74 -11.39
CA PRO A 309 -13.36 -10.77 -10.37
C PRO A 309 -13.67 -10.31 -8.94
N ALA A 310 -13.95 -11.26 -8.03
CA ALA A 310 -13.90 -11.02 -6.61
C ALA A 310 -12.44 -11.04 -6.15
N ASP A 311 -12.04 -10.07 -5.37
CA ASP A 311 -10.65 -9.87 -4.94
C ASP A 311 -10.57 -9.57 -3.43
N CYS A 312 -9.69 -10.30 -2.73
CA CYS A 312 -9.54 -10.17 -1.28
C CYS A 312 -8.95 -8.81 -0.88
N THR A 313 -8.07 -8.21 -1.71
CA THR A 313 -7.49 -6.89 -1.44
C THR A 313 -8.58 -5.82 -1.54
N ALA A 314 -9.43 -5.90 -2.58
CA ALA A 314 -10.56 -5.00 -2.73
C ALA A 314 -11.56 -5.15 -1.57
N ALA A 315 -11.84 -6.39 -1.13
CA ALA A 315 -12.72 -6.63 0.03
C ALA A 315 -12.13 -6.05 1.32
N GLY A 316 -10.85 -6.31 1.59
CA GLY A 316 -10.14 -5.76 2.75
C GLY A 316 -10.11 -4.23 2.75
N GLN A 317 -9.83 -3.62 1.58
CA GLN A 317 -9.82 -2.17 1.44
C GLN A 317 -11.22 -1.57 1.66
N THR A 318 -12.27 -2.22 1.16
CA THR A 318 -13.66 -1.75 1.39
C THR A 318 -14.04 -1.72 2.88
N LEU A 319 -13.48 -2.62 3.69
CA LEU A 319 -13.70 -2.60 5.15
C LEU A 319 -12.94 -1.47 5.85
N LEU A 320 -11.86 -0.96 5.25
CA LEU A 320 -11.05 0.13 5.81
C LEU A 320 -11.58 1.50 5.40
N THR A 321 -12.03 1.62 4.14
CA THR A 321 -12.56 2.87 3.58
C THR A 321 -13.99 3.16 4.05
#